data_cd266d3f69ee777a2339d58ff407f7f2
#
_entry.id   cd266d3f69ee777a2339d58ff407f7f2
#
_cell.length_a   1.000
_cell.length_b   1.000
_cell.length_c   1.000
_cell.angle_alpha   90.00
_cell.angle_beta   90.00
_cell.angle_gamma   90.00
#
_symmetry.space_group_name_H-M   'P 1'
#
loop_
_entity.id
_entity.type
_entity.pdbx_description
1 polymer ?
#
loop_
_entity_poly.entity_id
_entity_poly.type
_entity_poly.pdbx_seq_one_letter_code
_entity_poly.pdbx_strand_id
1 'polypeptide(L)'
;MKLLILSDIHGNLDALHAIRESYDELWVLGDIVNYGPEPREALEAVRATASIVVQGNHDHAVGHCDDSRWSARFREVAEATRRFTSSQLSGSQKAYLRSLPVKVQVEREGYAFIRRMRRPPIITTDVLRQIRMIG
;
A
#
# COMPACT_ATOMS: atom_id res chain seq x y z
N MET A 1 4.12 18.36 -14.09
CA MET A 1 4.48 17.44 -12.97
C MET A 1 4.28 16.00 -13.41
N LYS A 2 5.24 15.13 -13.10
CA LYS A 2 5.16 13.70 -13.40
C LYS A 2 4.95 12.92 -12.10
N LEU A 3 3.80 12.28 -11.98
CA LEU A 3 3.39 11.53 -10.81
C LEU A 3 3.53 10.03 -11.05
N LEU A 4 4.31 9.34 -10.22
CA LEU A 4 4.36 7.88 -10.19
C LEU A 4 3.38 7.37 -9.12
N ILE A 5 2.48 6.49 -9.51
CA ILE A 5 1.51 5.87 -8.59
C ILE A 5 1.74 4.37 -8.57
N LEU A 6 2.00 3.82 -7.39
CA LEU A 6 2.20 2.40 -7.15
C LEU A 6 1.15 1.85 -6.20
N SER A 7 0.85 0.57 -6.33
CA SER A 7 0.01 -0.21 -5.41
C SER A 7 0.46 -1.66 -5.40
N ASP A 8 0.12 -2.40 -4.35
CA ASP A 8 0.33 -3.85 -4.30
C ASP A 8 1.80 -4.27 -4.49
N ILE A 9 2.68 -3.58 -3.78
CA ILE A 9 4.15 -3.83 -3.82
C ILE A 9 4.48 -5.18 -3.21
N HIS A 10 3.78 -5.52 -2.10
CA HIS A 10 3.88 -6.83 -1.45
C HIS A 10 5.30 -7.33 -1.18
N GLY A 11 6.16 -6.47 -0.62
CA GLY A 11 7.52 -6.86 -0.27
C GLY A 11 8.39 -7.26 -1.46
N ASN A 12 8.07 -6.80 -2.66
CA ASN A 12 8.82 -7.05 -3.88
C ASN A 12 9.79 -5.89 -4.17
N LEU A 13 10.98 -5.96 -3.55
CA LEU A 13 12.00 -4.93 -3.70
C LEU A 13 12.53 -4.84 -5.14
N ASP A 14 12.66 -5.97 -5.81
CA ASP A 14 13.13 -6.04 -7.20
C ASP A 14 12.19 -5.27 -8.14
N ALA A 15 10.89 -5.37 -7.92
CA ALA A 15 9.91 -4.62 -8.70
C ALA A 15 10.06 -3.10 -8.49
N LEU A 16 10.31 -2.65 -7.27
CA LEU A 16 10.61 -1.24 -6.99
C LEU A 16 11.88 -0.78 -7.69
N HIS A 17 12.94 -1.58 -7.64
CA HIS A 17 14.22 -1.27 -8.27
C HIS A 17 14.19 -1.34 -9.80
N ALA A 18 13.21 -2.03 -10.38
CA ALA A 18 13.02 -2.11 -11.84
C ALA A 18 12.45 -0.82 -12.45
N ILE A 19 11.87 0.07 -11.62
CA ILE A 19 11.34 1.35 -12.08
C ILE A 19 12.51 2.27 -12.44
N ARG A 20 12.57 2.69 -13.71
CA ARG A 20 13.66 3.53 -14.26
C ARG A 20 13.19 4.93 -14.63
N GLU A 21 11.89 5.15 -14.66
CA GLU A 21 11.29 6.43 -15.02
C GLU A 21 11.61 7.50 -13.97
N SER A 22 11.91 8.70 -14.43
CA SER A 22 11.99 9.86 -13.56
C SER A 22 10.58 10.32 -13.19
N TYR A 23 10.39 10.75 -11.96
CA TYR A 23 9.13 11.31 -11.46
C TYR A 23 9.40 12.43 -10.45
N ASP A 24 8.41 13.29 -10.27
CA ASP A 24 8.49 14.39 -9.30
C ASP A 24 7.95 13.95 -7.93
N GLU A 25 6.86 13.18 -7.91
CA GLU A 25 6.29 12.61 -6.68
C GLU A 25 5.97 11.12 -6.85
N LEU A 26 6.17 10.34 -5.78
CA LEU A 26 5.73 8.96 -5.66
C LEU A 26 4.55 8.86 -4.69
N TRP A 27 3.45 8.27 -5.13
CA TRP A 27 2.31 7.94 -4.30
C TRP A 27 2.13 6.42 -4.23
N VAL A 28 1.97 5.89 -3.01
CA VAL A 28 1.75 4.46 -2.77
C VAL A 28 0.35 4.25 -2.21
N LEU A 29 -0.47 3.50 -2.94
CA LEU A 29 -1.89 3.30 -2.66
C LEU A 29 -2.17 2.09 -1.75
N GLY A 30 -1.17 1.63 -1.02
CA GLY A 30 -1.27 0.56 -0.05
C GLY A 30 -0.70 -0.77 -0.52
N ASP A 31 -0.79 -1.75 0.38
CA ASP A 31 -0.29 -3.11 0.23
C ASP A 31 1.22 -3.16 -0.07
N ILE A 32 1.97 -2.48 0.80
CA ILE A 32 3.44 -2.41 0.75
C ILE A 32 4.04 -3.76 1.13
N VAL A 33 3.45 -4.41 2.14
CA VAL A 33 3.96 -5.62 2.77
C VAL A 33 3.04 -6.82 2.53
N ASN A 34 3.46 -7.96 3.04
CA ASN A 34 2.84 -9.27 2.89
C ASN A 34 3.13 -9.93 1.52
N TYR A 35 3.05 -11.24 1.46
CA TYR A 35 3.34 -12.14 0.33
C TYR A 35 4.81 -12.21 -0.08
N GLY A 36 5.46 -11.11 -0.39
CA GLY A 36 6.82 -11.09 -0.91
C GLY A 36 7.90 -11.28 0.16
N PRO A 37 9.12 -11.58 -0.27
CA PRO A 37 10.19 -12.01 0.64
C PRO A 37 10.92 -10.88 1.36
N GLU A 38 10.79 -9.62 0.91
CA GLU A 38 11.58 -8.48 1.39
C GLU A 38 10.69 -7.36 1.95
N PRO A 39 9.84 -7.65 2.97
CA PRO A 39 8.87 -6.67 3.47
C PRO A 39 9.54 -5.48 4.16
N ARG A 40 10.67 -5.70 4.86
CA ARG A 40 11.42 -4.65 5.55
C ARG A 40 12.01 -3.66 4.57
N GLU A 41 12.72 -4.17 3.57
CA GLU A 41 13.45 -3.39 2.59
C GLU A 41 12.47 -2.60 1.71
N ALA A 42 11.38 -3.23 1.27
CA ALA A 42 10.32 -2.57 0.51
C ALA A 42 9.65 -1.45 1.32
N LEU A 43 9.36 -1.69 2.60
CA LEU A 43 8.78 -0.69 3.49
C LEU A 43 9.71 0.52 3.68
N GLU A 44 11.00 0.28 3.92
CA GLU A 44 11.97 1.37 4.09
C GLU A 44 12.18 2.15 2.78
N ALA A 45 12.20 1.48 1.63
CA ALA A 45 12.27 2.15 0.34
C ALA A 45 11.05 3.08 0.12
N VAL A 46 9.85 2.62 0.43
CA VAL A 46 8.63 3.44 0.35
C VAL A 46 8.70 4.62 1.33
N ARG A 47 9.09 4.40 2.58
CA ARG A 47 9.22 5.46 3.60
C ARG A 47 10.21 6.55 3.19
N ALA A 48 11.30 6.16 2.52
CA ALA A 48 12.34 7.09 2.11
C ALA A 48 11.95 7.94 0.88
N THR A 49 11.05 7.45 0.03
CA THR A 49 10.83 8.04 -1.30
C THR A 49 9.40 8.51 -1.55
N ALA A 50 8.39 7.89 -0.92
CA ALA A 50 7.01 8.22 -1.20
C ALA A 50 6.57 9.52 -0.51
N SER A 51 5.94 10.41 -1.27
CA SER A 51 5.33 11.65 -0.77
C SER A 51 3.98 11.39 -0.10
N ILE A 52 3.24 10.40 -0.59
CA ILE A 52 1.93 10.00 -0.07
C ILE A 52 1.86 8.49 0.01
N VAL A 53 1.40 8.00 1.15
CA VAL A 53 1.17 6.56 1.38
C VAL A 53 -0.21 6.38 2.02
N VAL A 54 -1.00 5.47 1.48
CA VAL A 54 -2.31 5.08 2.02
C VAL A 54 -2.21 3.66 2.53
N GLN A 55 -2.82 3.38 3.67
CA GLN A 55 -2.84 2.04 4.25
C GLN A 55 -3.64 1.07 3.37
N GLY A 56 -3.04 -0.03 2.96
CA GLY A 56 -3.72 -1.18 2.36
C GLY A 56 -4.27 -2.15 3.42
N ASN A 57 -5.07 -3.11 2.98
CA ASN A 57 -5.60 -4.12 3.91
C ASN A 57 -4.52 -5.07 4.42
N HIS A 58 -3.48 -5.34 3.64
CA HIS A 58 -2.32 -6.12 4.08
C HIS A 58 -1.46 -5.35 5.07
N ASP A 59 -1.23 -4.06 4.84
CA ASP A 59 -0.52 -3.17 5.78
C ASP A 59 -1.26 -3.11 7.12
N HIS A 60 -2.59 -3.00 7.09
CA HIS A 60 -3.43 -3.05 8.28
C HIS A 60 -3.29 -4.38 9.03
N ALA A 61 -3.42 -5.50 8.31
CA ALA A 61 -3.35 -6.83 8.92
C ALA A 61 -1.99 -7.07 9.61
N VAL A 62 -0.90 -6.69 8.97
CA VAL A 62 0.45 -6.80 9.55
C VAL A 62 0.64 -5.85 10.72
N GLY A 63 0.22 -4.60 10.57
CA GLY A 63 0.36 -3.57 11.59
C GLY A 63 -0.42 -3.87 12.86
N HIS A 64 -1.63 -4.42 12.75
CA HIS A 64 -2.54 -4.70 13.86
C HIS A 64 -2.60 -6.18 14.27
N CYS A 65 -1.91 -7.08 13.57
CA CYS A 65 -2.04 -8.54 13.73
C CYS A 65 -3.50 -9.01 13.58
N ASP A 66 -4.21 -8.46 12.61
CA ASP A 66 -5.64 -8.67 12.38
C ASP A 66 -5.89 -9.43 11.08
N ASP A 67 -6.27 -10.70 11.20
CA ASP A 67 -6.60 -11.59 10.08
C ASP A 67 -8.10 -11.65 9.76
N SER A 68 -8.93 -10.86 10.44
CA SER A 68 -10.40 -10.92 10.32
C SER A 68 -10.95 -10.51 8.96
N ARG A 69 -10.14 -9.85 8.14
CA ARG A 69 -10.55 -9.27 6.85
C ARG A 69 -10.25 -10.17 5.64
N TRP A 70 -9.72 -11.37 5.86
CA TRP A 70 -9.43 -12.30 4.77
C TRP A 70 -10.66 -13.08 4.35
N SER A 71 -10.81 -13.31 3.05
CA SER A 71 -11.76 -14.29 2.56
C SER A 71 -11.32 -15.70 2.96
N ALA A 72 -12.28 -16.60 3.19
CA ALA A 72 -11.97 -17.98 3.61
C ALA A 72 -11.02 -18.70 2.64
N ARG A 73 -11.16 -18.42 1.33
CA ARG A 73 -10.33 -19.04 0.27
C ARG A 73 -8.83 -18.71 0.38
N PHE A 74 -8.47 -17.51 0.84
CA PHE A 74 -7.09 -17.06 0.88
C PHE A 74 -6.52 -16.93 2.29
N ARG A 75 -7.31 -17.27 3.31
CA ARG A 75 -6.96 -17.05 4.71
C ARG A 75 -5.66 -17.73 5.10
N GLU A 76 -5.49 -19.01 4.77
CA GLU A 76 -4.32 -19.79 5.18
C GLU A 76 -3.02 -19.19 4.62
N VAL A 77 -2.99 -18.88 3.32
CA VAL A 77 -1.82 -18.25 2.68
C VAL A 77 -1.56 -16.85 3.23
N ALA A 78 -2.63 -16.06 3.41
CA ALA A 78 -2.52 -14.71 3.94
C ALA A 78 -2.00 -14.70 5.38
N GLU A 79 -2.46 -15.61 6.23
CA GLU A 79 -1.97 -15.76 7.61
C GLU A 79 -0.51 -16.20 7.66
N ALA A 80 -0.12 -17.19 6.84
CA ALA A 80 1.25 -17.68 6.79
C ALA A 80 2.22 -16.56 6.37
N THR A 81 1.89 -15.83 5.31
CA THR A 81 2.72 -14.74 4.81
C THR A 81 2.72 -13.53 5.76
N ARG A 82 1.61 -13.26 6.45
CA ARG A 82 1.56 -12.23 7.49
C ARG A 82 2.47 -12.57 8.68
N ARG A 83 2.48 -13.82 9.12
CA ARG A 83 3.37 -14.26 10.21
C ARG A 83 4.83 -14.07 9.82
N PHE A 84 5.21 -14.48 8.63
CA PHE A 84 6.54 -14.25 8.10
C PHE A 84 6.87 -12.75 8.06
N THR A 85 6.04 -11.95 7.42
CA THR A 85 6.21 -10.49 7.33
C THR A 85 6.36 -9.87 8.72
N SER A 86 5.48 -10.23 9.64
CA SER A 86 5.50 -9.72 11.02
C SER A 86 6.79 -10.08 11.76
N SER A 87 7.40 -11.24 11.48
CA SER A 87 8.67 -11.63 12.06
C SER A 87 9.85 -10.82 11.52
N GLN A 88 9.74 -10.29 10.30
CA GLN A 88 10.78 -9.50 9.64
C GLN A 88 10.75 -8.00 10.02
N LEU A 89 9.60 -7.51 10.50
CA LEU A 89 9.41 -6.09 10.82
C LEU A 89 9.68 -5.79 12.28
N SER A 90 10.34 -4.67 12.54
CA SER A 90 10.51 -4.11 13.88
C SER A 90 9.20 -3.55 14.45
N GLY A 91 9.18 -3.28 15.76
CA GLY A 91 8.05 -2.61 16.41
C GLY A 91 7.76 -1.23 15.82
N SER A 92 8.79 -0.46 15.47
CA SER A 92 8.65 0.86 14.84
C SER A 92 8.09 0.77 13.43
N GLN A 93 8.47 -0.23 12.66
CA GLN A 93 7.94 -0.47 11.32
C GLN A 93 6.46 -0.87 11.36
N LYS A 94 6.07 -1.73 12.30
CA LYS A 94 4.66 -2.05 12.54
C LYS A 94 3.86 -0.83 13.00
N ALA A 95 4.44 0.01 13.85
CA ALA A 95 3.82 1.26 14.28
C ALA A 95 3.60 2.22 13.10
N TYR A 96 4.56 2.30 12.19
CA TYR A 96 4.41 3.07 10.95
C TYR A 96 3.25 2.55 10.10
N LEU A 97 3.13 1.24 9.88
CA LEU A 97 2.00 0.65 9.14
C LEU A 97 0.65 1.00 9.79
N ARG A 98 0.57 0.98 11.13
CA ARG A 98 -0.65 1.40 11.86
C ARG A 98 -0.98 2.87 11.69
N SER A 99 0.03 3.72 11.56
CA SER A 99 -0.13 5.17 11.43
C SER A 99 -0.58 5.63 10.06
N LEU A 100 -0.49 4.77 9.04
CA LEU A 100 -0.86 5.12 7.68
C LEU A 100 -2.34 5.50 7.57
N PRO A 101 -2.68 6.58 6.87
CA PRO A 101 -4.05 7.00 6.68
C PRO A 101 -4.81 5.99 5.80
N VAL A 102 -6.07 5.73 6.16
CA VAL A 102 -6.98 4.88 5.35
C VAL A 102 -7.64 5.65 4.21
N LYS A 103 -7.54 6.96 4.25
CA LYS A 103 -8.05 7.88 3.22
C LYS A 103 -7.11 9.08 3.10
N VAL A 104 -6.80 9.41 1.87
CA VAL A 104 -6.08 10.65 1.53
C VAL A 104 -6.84 11.37 0.43
N GLN A 105 -6.93 12.68 0.56
CA GLN A 105 -7.44 13.58 -0.46
C GLN A 105 -6.41 14.67 -0.66
N VAL A 106 -5.95 14.83 -1.88
CA VAL A 106 -4.95 15.85 -2.25
C VAL A 106 -5.34 16.51 -3.55
N GLU A 107 -4.89 17.75 -3.72
CA GLU A 107 -5.03 18.50 -4.95
C GLU A 107 -3.65 18.76 -5.54
N ARG A 108 -3.49 18.55 -6.83
CA ARG A 108 -2.28 18.84 -7.60
C ARG A 108 -2.68 19.38 -8.98
N GLU A 109 -2.16 20.56 -9.33
CA GLU A 109 -2.36 21.19 -10.64
C GLU A 109 -3.85 21.29 -11.06
N GLY A 110 -4.74 21.58 -10.12
CA GLY A 110 -6.18 21.67 -10.36
C GLY A 110 -6.94 20.35 -10.42
N TYR A 111 -6.27 19.22 -10.16
CA TYR A 111 -6.90 17.90 -10.06
C TYR A 111 -7.03 17.46 -8.61
N ALA A 112 -8.21 16.98 -8.24
CA ALA A 112 -8.45 16.40 -6.92
C ALA A 112 -8.30 14.87 -6.98
N PHE A 113 -7.46 14.32 -6.11
CA PHE A 113 -7.22 12.88 -6.00
C PHE A 113 -7.74 12.39 -4.65
N ILE A 114 -8.59 11.37 -4.68
CA ILE A 114 -9.11 10.74 -3.46
C ILE A 114 -8.80 9.24 -3.51
N ARG A 115 -8.06 8.77 -2.51
CA ARG A 115 -7.84 7.34 -2.29
C ARG A 115 -8.37 6.96 -0.91
N ARG A 116 -9.10 5.86 -0.84
CA ARG A 116 -9.61 5.28 0.40
C ARG A 116 -9.42 3.78 0.38
N MET A 117 -8.91 3.21 1.48
CA MET A 117 -8.93 1.76 1.67
C MET A 117 -10.39 1.28 1.71
N ARG A 118 -10.75 0.36 0.82
CA ARG A 118 -12.06 -0.31 0.88
C ARG A 118 -12.03 -1.40 1.94
N ARG A 119 -13.08 -1.49 2.74
CA ARG A 119 -13.33 -2.70 3.51
C ARG A 119 -13.72 -3.81 2.53
N PRO A 120 -13.17 -5.04 2.65
CA PRO A 120 -13.58 -6.12 1.75
C PRO A 120 -15.04 -6.55 2.05
N PRO A 121 -15.79 -7.14 1.10
CA PRO A 121 -15.28 -7.71 -0.13
C PRO A 121 -15.84 -6.98 -1.36
N ILE A 122 -15.11 -6.85 -2.38
CA ILE A 122 -15.49 -7.04 -3.81
C ILE A 122 -14.37 -6.43 -4.63
N ILE A 123 -13.67 -7.28 -5.38
CA ILE A 123 -12.84 -6.86 -6.50
C ILE A 123 -13.81 -6.31 -7.55
N THR A 124 -13.85 -5.01 -7.69
CA THR A 124 -14.46 -4.37 -8.85
C THR A 124 -13.51 -3.36 -9.42
N THR A 125 -13.31 -3.46 -10.69
CA THR A 125 -12.49 -2.67 -11.61
C THR A 125 -12.86 -1.17 -11.68
N ASP A 126 -13.52 -0.62 -10.70
CA ASP A 126 -14.04 0.76 -10.73
C ASP A 126 -13.11 1.84 -10.17
N VAL A 127 -11.84 1.50 -9.95
CA VAL A 127 -10.85 2.46 -9.39
C VAL A 127 -10.48 3.57 -10.38
N LEU A 128 -10.76 3.41 -11.67
CA LEU A 128 -10.39 4.37 -12.72
C LEU A 128 -11.50 5.38 -13.11
N ARG A 129 -12.69 5.35 -12.47
CA ARG A 129 -13.83 6.16 -12.91
C ARG A 129 -14.16 7.39 -12.07
N GLN A 130 -13.37 7.77 -11.08
CA GLN A 130 -13.61 9.01 -10.33
C GLN A 130 -12.47 10.02 -10.42
N ILE A 131 -11.97 10.26 -11.62
CA ILE A 131 -11.30 11.50 -11.95
C ILE A 131 -12.39 12.43 -12.49
N ARG A 132 -12.97 13.22 -11.63
CA ARG A 132 -13.83 14.31 -12.06
C ARG A 132 -12.92 15.50 -12.35
N MET A 133 -12.80 15.84 -13.61
CA MET A 133 -12.27 17.15 -13.99
C MET A 133 -13.23 18.22 -13.48
N ILE A 134 -12.76 19.07 -12.60
CA ILE A 134 -13.48 20.29 -12.23
C ILE A 134 -12.94 21.33 -13.19
N GLY A 135 -13.76 21.67 -14.18
CA GLY A 135 -13.53 22.80 -15.07
C GLY A 135 -13.90 24.11 -14.38
#